data_f6903ade8b1c7a33fdae6bcf424612d0
#
_entry.id   f6903ade8b1c7a33fdae6bcf424612d0
#
_cell.length_a   1.000
_cell.length_b   1.000
_cell.length_c   1.000
_cell.angle_alpha   90.00
_cell.angle_beta   90.00
_cell.angle_gamma   90.00
#
_symmetry.space_group_name_H-M   'P 1'
#
loop_
_entity.id
_entity.type
_entity.pdbx_description
1 polymer ?
#
loop_
_entity_poly.entity_id
_entity_poly.type
_entity_poly.pdbx_seq_one_letter_code
_entity_poly.pdbx_strand_id
1 'polypeptide(L)'
;MQKDSTGEENILKFEINNIGAIKNATIDIQGITIIAGENNVGKSTIGKALYAFIHNMEQWDKIYDNICSSRIEKLLYNNSILLDDWCIDNTIAKRRRTNRTGQLIEEYANDAEFRGKIEDYLLAEGVDNQKETENSLKKMLEKYFCDYLYLYAKEDTRRIFDREKEWVDSWLSGIVSAIKRLELDEIEIQKTYIESSLNEIFDFQYRKIGTGESEINYYM
;
A
#
# COMPACT_ATOMS: atom_id res chain seq x y z
N MET A 1 -0.30 15.93 -23.52
CA MET A 1 0.18 17.29 -23.15
C MET A 1 -1.05 18.18 -23.01
N GLN A 2 -1.46 18.49 -21.79
CA GLN A 2 -2.47 19.52 -21.53
C GLN A 2 -1.74 20.87 -21.45
N LYS A 3 -2.13 21.82 -22.29
CA LYS A 3 -1.69 23.21 -22.15
C LYS A 3 -2.61 23.90 -21.16
N ASP A 4 -2.07 24.41 -20.08
CA ASP A 4 -2.79 25.34 -19.24
C ASP A 4 -3.02 26.67 -19.94
N SER A 5 -4.07 27.39 -19.54
CA SER A 5 -4.56 28.63 -20.16
C SER A 5 -3.57 29.82 -20.11
N THR A 6 -2.40 29.64 -19.52
CA THR A 6 -1.31 30.63 -19.43
C THR A 6 -0.23 30.45 -20.48
N GLY A 7 -0.26 29.38 -21.28
CA GLY A 7 0.73 29.13 -22.33
C GLY A 7 2.13 28.76 -21.83
N GLU A 8 2.33 28.56 -20.54
CA GLU A 8 3.57 28.05 -19.98
C GLU A 8 3.63 26.53 -20.20
N GLU A 9 4.70 26.06 -20.81
CA GLU A 9 4.97 24.64 -20.93
C GLU A 9 5.36 24.12 -19.56
N ASN A 10 4.62 23.13 -19.02
CA ASN A 10 5.01 22.46 -17.78
C ASN A 10 6.33 21.72 -18.00
N ILE A 11 7.40 22.27 -17.44
CA ILE A 11 8.74 21.69 -17.48
C ILE A 11 8.88 20.77 -16.27
N LEU A 12 9.05 19.48 -16.49
CA LEU A 12 9.38 18.55 -15.41
C LEU A 12 10.83 18.80 -14.99
N LYS A 13 11.03 19.19 -13.74
CA LYS A 13 12.35 19.36 -13.13
C LYS A 13 12.69 18.15 -12.26
N PHE A 14 13.88 17.62 -12.45
CA PHE A 14 14.40 16.51 -11.69
C PHE A 14 15.67 16.94 -10.96
N GLU A 15 15.64 16.96 -9.64
CA GLU A 15 16.75 17.36 -8.80
C GLU A 15 17.35 16.15 -8.10
N ILE A 16 18.67 16.04 -8.16
CA ILE A 16 19.44 14.98 -7.52
C ILE A 16 20.45 15.61 -6.57
N ASN A 17 20.42 15.21 -5.30
CA ASN A 17 21.33 15.70 -4.28
C ASN A 17 22.05 14.54 -3.61
N ASN A 18 23.39 14.64 -3.52
CA ASN A 18 24.26 13.72 -2.77
C ASN A 18 24.17 12.24 -3.20
N ILE A 19 24.06 11.96 -4.51
CA ILE A 19 24.02 10.59 -5.05
C ILE A 19 25.36 10.26 -5.74
N GLY A 20 26.11 9.32 -5.21
CA GLY A 20 27.40 8.90 -5.77
C GLY A 20 28.40 10.07 -5.88
N ALA A 21 28.84 10.38 -7.10
CA ALA A 21 29.74 11.51 -7.36
C ALA A 21 28.99 12.86 -7.50
N ILE A 22 27.68 12.85 -7.52
CA ILE A 22 26.86 14.05 -7.73
C ILE A 22 26.53 14.68 -6.39
N LYS A 23 26.97 15.92 -6.18
CA LYS A 23 26.58 16.70 -5.01
C LYS A 23 25.24 17.36 -5.20
N ASN A 24 25.04 17.96 -6.37
CA ASN A 24 23.76 18.56 -6.76
C ASN A 24 23.68 18.58 -8.29
N ALA A 25 22.53 18.22 -8.84
CA ALA A 25 22.22 18.34 -10.26
C ALA A 25 20.72 18.61 -10.45
N THR A 26 20.41 19.57 -11.31
CA THR A 26 19.05 19.87 -11.74
C THR A 26 18.94 19.57 -13.21
N ILE A 27 17.91 18.82 -13.62
CA ILE A 27 17.69 18.41 -15.01
C ILE A 27 16.29 18.86 -15.40
N ASP A 28 16.21 19.67 -16.43
CA ASP A 28 14.96 20.05 -17.06
C ASP A 28 14.63 19.02 -18.15
N ILE A 29 13.52 18.31 -17.99
CA ILE A 29 13.10 17.27 -18.94
C ILE A 29 12.12 17.87 -19.92
N GLN A 30 12.62 18.17 -21.13
CA GLN A 30 11.84 18.66 -22.26
C GLN A 30 12.27 17.93 -23.52
N GLY A 31 11.34 17.14 -24.11
CA GLY A 31 11.66 16.43 -25.35
C GLY A 31 12.90 15.54 -25.24
N ILE A 32 14.01 15.94 -25.87
CA ILE A 32 15.27 15.20 -25.83
C ILE A 32 16.27 15.91 -24.91
N THR A 33 16.68 15.24 -23.85
CA THR A 33 17.72 15.74 -22.94
C THR A 33 19.02 14.95 -23.15
N ILE A 34 20.13 15.66 -23.40
CA ILE A 34 21.47 15.08 -23.61
C ILE A 34 22.37 15.42 -22.43
N ILE A 35 22.89 14.38 -21.76
CA ILE A 35 23.83 14.54 -20.66
C ILE A 35 25.24 14.20 -21.16
N ALA A 36 26.09 15.21 -21.25
CA ALA A 36 27.48 15.09 -21.70
C ALA A 36 28.47 15.52 -20.61
N GLY A 37 29.71 15.03 -20.66
CA GLY A 37 30.76 15.37 -19.72
C GLY A 37 31.90 14.35 -19.73
N GLU A 38 32.94 14.59 -18.95
CA GLU A 38 34.12 13.72 -18.78
C GLU A 38 33.73 12.37 -18.11
N ASN A 39 34.60 11.40 -18.15
CA ASN A 39 34.39 10.12 -17.46
C ASN A 39 34.39 10.31 -15.93
N ASN A 40 33.61 9.49 -15.23
CA ASN A 40 33.47 9.49 -13.77
C ASN A 40 32.83 10.73 -13.11
N VAL A 41 32.18 11.61 -13.88
CA VAL A 41 31.46 12.78 -13.33
C VAL A 41 30.00 12.50 -12.94
N GLY A 42 29.57 11.26 -13.00
CA GLY A 42 28.21 10.88 -12.56
C GLY A 42 27.13 10.79 -13.66
N LYS A 43 27.47 10.87 -14.95
CA LYS A 43 26.49 10.76 -16.08
C LYS A 43 25.62 9.51 -15.97
N SER A 44 26.25 8.35 -15.76
CA SER A 44 25.53 7.08 -15.61
C SER A 44 24.68 7.03 -14.34
N THR A 45 25.08 7.72 -13.29
CA THR A 45 24.34 7.87 -12.03
C THR A 45 23.05 8.63 -12.25
N ILE A 46 23.11 9.76 -12.99
CA ILE A 46 21.93 10.54 -13.38
C ILE A 46 20.99 9.68 -14.22
N GLY A 47 21.51 9.01 -15.26
CA GLY A 47 20.69 8.16 -16.13
C GLY A 47 20.00 7.02 -15.37
N LYS A 48 20.69 6.39 -14.43
CA LYS A 48 20.11 5.33 -13.58
C LYS A 48 19.01 5.87 -12.64
N ALA A 49 19.26 7.02 -11.98
CA ALA A 49 18.29 7.64 -11.09
C ALA A 49 17.03 8.06 -11.83
N LEU A 50 17.20 8.71 -12.98
CA LEU A 50 16.08 9.14 -13.83
C LEU A 50 15.29 7.96 -14.38
N TYR A 51 15.99 6.91 -14.85
CA TYR A 51 15.35 5.69 -15.32
C TYR A 51 14.51 5.03 -14.21
N ALA A 52 15.10 4.87 -13.01
CA ALA A 52 14.39 4.29 -11.88
C ALA A 52 13.12 5.08 -11.52
N PHE A 53 13.24 6.40 -11.47
CA PHE A 53 12.12 7.28 -11.17
C PHE A 53 11.00 7.14 -12.21
N ILE A 54 11.31 7.31 -13.50
CA ILE A 54 10.33 7.24 -14.60
C ILE A 54 9.68 5.85 -14.65
N HIS A 55 10.49 4.79 -14.55
CA HIS A 55 9.99 3.42 -14.60
C HIS A 55 9.03 3.11 -13.45
N ASN A 56 9.34 3.58 -12.25
CA ASN A 56 8.46 3.42 -11.10
C ASN A 56 7.17 4.24 -11.25
N MET A 57 7.23 5.45 -11.80
CA MET A 57 6.06 6.29 -12.04
C MET A 57 5.14 5.69 -13.11
N GLU A 58 5.68 5.11 -14.19
CA GLU A 58 4.88 4.46 -15.24
C GLU A 58 4.12 3.22 -14.73
N GLN A 59 4.62 2.57 -13.70
CA GLN A 59 4.01 1.36 -13.13
C GLN A 59 3.31 1.62 -11.79
N TRP A 60 3.24 2.89 -11.37
CA TRP A 60 2.83 3.26 -10.01
C TRP A 60 1.47 2.68 -9.61
N ASP A 61 0.45 2.80 -10.45
CA ASP A 61 -0.90 2.31 -10.14
C ASP A 61 -0.88 0.81 -9.78
N LYS A 62 -0.13 0.01 -10.55
CA LYS A 62 0.00 -1.43 -10.29
C LYS A 62 0.80 -1.73 -9.02
N ILE A 63 1.84 -0.94 -8.77
CA ILE A 63 2.69 -1.09 -7.59
C ILE A 63 1.88 -0.76 -6.35
N TYR A 64 1.18 0.36 -6.35
CA TYR A 64 0.30 0.79 -5.27
C TYR A 64 -0.78 -0.24 -4.98
N ASP A 65 -1.49 -0.68 -6.01
CA ASP A 65 -2.50 -1.73 -5.92
C ASP A 65 -1.98 -3.02 -5.28
N ASN A 66 -0.81 -3.48 -5.71
CA ASN A 66 -0.19 -4.70 -5.16
C ASN A 66 0.20 -4.53 -3.69
N ILE A 67 0.73 -3.36 -3.31
CA ILE A 67 1.11 -3.08 -1.92
C ILE A 67 -0.14 -3.03 -1.04
N CYS A 68 -1.19 -2.32 -1.45
CA CYS A 68 -2.44 -2.23 -0.73
C CYS A 68 -3.09 -3.61 -0.58
N SER A 69 -3.21 -4.38 -1.66
CA SER A 69 -3.76 -5.73 -1.62
C SER A 69 -2.98 -6.64 -0.67
N SER A 70 -1.65 -6.61 -0.73
CA SER A 70 -0.79 -7.42 0.14
C SER A 70 -0.95 -7.06 1.63
N ARG A 71 -1.09 -5.77 1.95
CA ARG A 71 -1.30 -5.32 3.34
C ARG A 71 -2.68 -5.73 3.85
N ILE A 72 -3.72 -5.59 3.02
CA ILE A 72 -5.09 -6.03 3.34
C ILE A 72 -5.14 -7.56 3.49
N GLU A 73 -4.53 -8.30 2.56
CA GLU A 73 -4.44 -9.76 2.62
C GLU A 73 -3.82 -10.24 3.93
N LYS A 74 -2.71 -9.63 4.33
CA LYS A 74 -2.05 -9.94 5.59
C LYS A 74 -2.92 -9.64 6.81
N LEU A 75 -3.68 -8.53 6.79
CA LEU A 75 -4.64 -8.20 7.84
C LEU A 75 -5.73 -9.26 7.95
N LEU A 76 -6.37 -9.60 6.83
CA LEU A 76 -7.43 -10.61 6.76
C LEU A 76 -6.91 -11.98 7.20
N TYR A 77 -5.74 -12.38 6.72
CA TYR A 77 -5.09 -13.64 7.08
C TYR A 77 -4.85 -13.77 8.59
N ASN A 78 -4.24 -12.75 9.20
CA ASN A 78 -3.95 -12.76 10.64
C ASN A 78 -5.23 -12.85 11.47
N ASN A 79 -6.27 -12.12 11.11
CA ASN A 79 -7.54 -12.15 11.82
C ASN A 79 -8.32 -13.44 11.56
N SER A 80 -8.15 -14.06 10.40
CA SER A 80 -8.70 -15.40 10.13
C SER A 80 -8.04 -16.48 11.00
N ILE A 81 -6.74 -16.36 11.31
CA ILE A 81 -6.08 -17.26 12.28
C ILE A 81 -6.71 -17.12 13.66
N LEU A 82 -6.87 -15.89 14.14
CA LEU A 82 -7.46 -15.63 15.45
C LEU A 82 -8.90 -16.17 15.54
N LEU A 83 -9.67 -16.02 14.46
CA LEU A 83 -11.02 -16.59 14.38
C LEU A 83 -11.01 -18.11 14.38
N ASP A 84 -10.06 -18.75 13.66
CA ASP A 84 -9.89 -20.20 13.66
C ASP A 84 -9.60 -20.72 15.07
N ASP A 85 -8.67 -20.11 15.78
CA ASP A 85 -8.30 -20.50 17.13
C ASP A 85 -9.50 -20.36 18.07
N TRP A 86 -10.21 -19.24 18.00
CA TRP A 86 -11.44 -19.03 18.77
C TRP A 86 -12.51 -20.08 18.46
N CYS A 87 -12.72 -20.43 17.18
CA CYS A 87 -13.69 -21.47 16.77
C CYS A 87 -13.28 -22.85 17.27
N ILE A 88 -12.00 -23.18 17.30
CA ILE A 88 -11.49 -24.45 17.82
C ILE A 88 -11.73 -24.53 19.32
N ASP A 89 -11.40 -23.49 20.07
CA ASP A 89 -11.60 -23.43 21.52
C ASP A 89 -13.07 -23.56 21.92
N ASN A 90 -13.97 -23.02 21.10
CA ASN A 90 -15.41 -23.13 21.32
C ASN A 90 -16.09 -24.33 20.60
N THR A 91 -15.31 -25.27 20.08
CA THR A 91 -15.77 -26.51 19.43
C THR A 91 -16.66 -26.28 18.20
N ILE A 92 -16.57 -25.12 17.56
CA ILE A 92 -17.39 -24.70 16.42
C ILE A 92 -16.86 -25.28 15.10
N ALA A 93 -15.52 -25.34 14.93
CA ALA A 93 -14.87 -25.79 13.71
C ALA A 93 -14.07 -27.10 13.92
N LYS A 94 -14.09 -27.98 12.89
CA LYS A 94 -13.34 -29.25 12.91
C LYS A 94 -12.35 -29.44 11.77
N ARG A 95 -12.33 -28.55 10.78
CA ARG A 95 -11.52 -28.74 9.57
C ARG A 95 -10.31 -27.83 9.57
N ARG A 96 -9.22 -28.35 9.00
CA ARG A 96 -8.03 -27.57 8.68
C ARG A 96 -8.32 -26.61 7.53
N ARG A 97 -7.60 -25.50 7.48
CA ARG A 97 -7.58 -24.57 6.34
C ARG A 97 -7.41 -25.33 5.04
N THR A 98 -8.13 -24.89 4.04
CA THR A 98 -8.08 -25.43 2.68
C THR A 98 -7.50 -24.39 1.74
N ASN A 99 -7.11 -24.79 0.52
CA ASN A 99 -6.70 -23.84 -0.52
C ASN A 99 -7.80 -22.78 -0.81
N ARG A 100 -9.08 -23.11 -0.56
CA ARG A 100 -10.19 -22.16 -0.72
C ARG A 100 -10.15 -21.01 0.25
N THR A 101 -9.62 -21.19 1.45
CA THR A 101 -9.50 -20.08 2.43
C THR A 101 -8.48 -19.04 1.95
N GLY A 102 -7.37 -19.46 1.39
CA GLY A 102 -6.39 -18.56 0.77
C GLY A 102 -6.99 -17.80 -0.42
N GLN A 103 -7.71 -18.48 -1.30
CA GLN A 103 -8.39 -17.85 -2.43
C GLN A 103 -9.41 -16.80 -1.99
N LEU A 104 -10.21 -17.09 -0.95
CA LEU A 104 -11.17 -16.13 -0.42
C LEU A 104 -10.48 -14.87 0.13
N ILE A 105 -9.36 -15.03 0.84
CA ILE A 105 -8.58 -13.91 1.35
C ILE A 105 -8.09 -13.03 0.19
N GLU A 106 -7.53 -13.64 -0.84
CA GLU A 106 -7.06 -12.97 -2.05
C GLU A 106 -8.19 -12.26 -2.79
N GLU A 107 -9.37 -12.91 -2.95
CA GLU A 107 -10.56 -12.33 -3.58
C GLU A 107 -10.99 -11.05 -2.86
N TYR A 108 -11.11 -11.07 -1.54
CA TYR A 108 -11.52 -9.89 -0.77
C TYR A 108 -10.42 -8.81 -0.73
N ALA A 109 -9.15 -9.17 -0.65
CA ALA A 109 -8.05 -8.20 -0.67
C ALA A 109 -7.96 -7.44 -2.00
N ASN A 110 -8.43 -8.05 -3.11
CA ASN A 110 -8.47 -7.45 -4.44
C ASN A 110 -9.88 -6.91 -4.82
N ASP A 111 -10.87 -7.07 -3.95
CA ASP A 111 -12.22 -6.58 -4.20
C ASP A 111 -12.29 -5.05 -4.14
N ALA A 112 -12.71 -4.43 -5.23
CA ALA A 112 -12.75 -2.97 -5.37
C ALA A 112 -13.73 -2.32 -4.38
N GLU A 113 -14.87 -2.97 -4.06
CA GLU A 113 -15.84 -2.45 -3.10
C GLU A 113 -15.26 -2.49 -1.69
N PHE A 114 -14.59 -3.58 -1.31
CA PHE A 114 -13.95 -3.72 -0.02
C PHE A 114 -12.84 -2.67 0.17
N ARG A 115 -11.99 -2.49 -0.83
CA ARG A 115 -10.93 -1.48 -0.84
C ARG A 115 -11.49 -0.06 -0.76
N GLY A 116 -12.53 0.24 -1.53
CA GLY A 116 -13.22 1.54 -1.46
C GLY A 116 -13.78 1.84 -0.08
N LYS A 117 -14.32 0.84 0.64
CA LYS A 117 -14.77 1.02 2.03
C LYS A 117 -13.63 1.29 3.02
N ILE A 118 -12.46 0.72 2.79
CA ILE A 118 -11.26 1.01 3.57
C ILE A 118 -10.82 2.46 3.32
N GLU A 119 -10.77 2.89 2.07
CA GLU A 119 -10.42 4.26 1.69
C GLU A 119 -11.41 5.28 2.25
N ASP A 120 -12.72 5.04 2.08
CA ASP A 120 -13.79 5.88 2.67
C ASP A 120 -13.59 6.07 4.18
N TYR A 121 -13.22 4.99 4.88
CA TYR A 121 -12.99 5.05 6.32
C TYR A 121 -11.73 5.82 6.69
N LEU A 122 -10.64 5.65 5.92
CA LEU A 122 -9.38 6.35 6.17
C LEU A 122 -9.45 7.85 5.88
N LEU A 123 -10.25 8.23 4.87
CA LEU A 123 -10.44 9.61 4.44
C LEU A 123 -11.60 10.33 5.17
N ALA A 124 -12.37 9.63 5.99
CA ALA A 124 -13.53 10.21 6.66
C ALA A 124 -13.14 11.30 7.66
N GLU A 125 -13.63 12.51 7.41
CA GLU A 125 -13.48 13.65 8.29
C GLU A 125 -14.77 13.88 9.11
N GLY A 126 -14.61 14.24 10.38
CA GLY A 126 -15.72 14.48 11.29
C GLY A 126 -16.30 13.22 11.93
N VAL A 127 -16.87 13.37 13.14
CA VAL A 127 -17.29 12.25 13.99
C VAL A 127 -18.41 11.42 13.36
N ASP A 128 -19.38 12.07 12.72
CA ASP A 128 -20.55 11.39 12.16
C ASP A 128 -20.17 10.58 10.92
N ASN A 129 -19.39 11.17 10.00
CA ASN A 129 -18.90 10.48 8.81
C ASN A 129 -17.98 9.30 9.19
N GLN A 130 -17.12 9.48 10.18
CA GLN A 130 -16.22 8.44 10.65
C GLN A 130 -16.99 7.24 11.24
N LYS A 131 -18.08 7.51 11.96
CA LYS A 131 -18.94 6.45 12.51
C LYS A 131 -19.72 5.71 11.42
N GLU A 132 -20.19 6.40 10.40
CA GLU A 132 -20.92 5.79 9.28
C GLU A 132 -19.99 4.88 8.45
N THR A 133 -18.83 5.39 8.08
CA THR A 133 -17.83 4.61 7.32
C THR A 133 -17.30 3.43 8.12
N GLU A 134 -17.06 3.59 9.43
CA GLU A 134 -16.71 2.51 10.36
C GLU A 134 -17.77 1.40 10.37
N ASN A 135 -19.04 1.75 10.49
CA ASN A 135 -20.14 0.77 10.48
C ASN A 135 -20.26 0.07 9.11
N SER A 136 -20.05 0.80 8.02
CA SER A 136 -20.05 0.23 6.68
C SER A 136 -18.93 -0.80 6.52
N LEU A 137 -17.73 -0.45 6.96
CA LEU A 137 -16.56 -1.33 6.92
C LEU A 137 -16.72 -2.56 7.82
N LYS A 138 -17.28 -2.40 9.04
CA LYS A 138 -17.61 -3.53 9.92
C LYS A 138 -18.55 -4.53 9.27
N LYS A 139 -19.59 -4.08 8.55
CA LYS A 139 -20.50 -4.97 7.82
C LYS A 139 -19.80 -5.76 6.72
N MET A 140 -18.85 -5.13 6.01
CA MET A 140 -18.06 -5.84 5.00
C MET A 140 -17.15 -6.89 5.63
N LEU A 141 -16.48 -6.56 6.73
CA LEU A 141 -15.65 -7.50 7.50
C LEU A 141 -16.48 -8.66 8.05
N GLU A 142 -17.64 -8.37 8.62
CA GLU A 142 -18.58 -9.40 9.11
C GLU A 142 -18.97 -10.36 7.98
N LYS A 143 -19.33 -9.83 6.80
CA LYS A 143 -19.63 -10.64 5.63
C LYS A 143 -18.45 -11.53 5.25
N TYR A 144 -17.24 -10.94 5.14
CA TYR A 144 -16.03 -11.70 4.85
C TYR A 144 -15.81 -12.86 5.84
N PHE A 145 -15.90 -12.60 7.14
CA PHE A 145 -15.65 -13.63 8.14
C PHE A 145 -16.79 -14.66 8.22
N CYS A 146 -18.02 -14.28 7.89
CA CYS A 146 -19.10 -15.25 7.68
C CYS A 146 -18.81 -16.18 6.49
N ASP A 147 -18.37 -15.62 5.36
CA ASP A 147 -18.01 -16.41 4.17
C ASP A 147 -16.80 -17.30 4.47
N TYR A 148 -15.82 -16.78 5.20
CA TYR A 148 -14.65 -17.55 5.66
C TYR A 148 -15.06 -18.74 6.53
N LEU A 149 -15.89 -18.53 7.56
CA LEU A 149 -16.36 -19.59 8.43
C LEU A 149 -17.25 -20.60 7.70
N TYR A 150 -18.06 -20.17 6.74
CA TYR A 150 -18.90 -21.05 5.95
C TYR A 150 -18.12 -22.16 5.25
N LEU A 151 -16.84 -21.95 4.95
CA LEU A 151 -16.00 -22.95 4.30
C LEU A 151 -15.74 -24.19 5.18
N TYR A 152 -15.84 -24.07 6.50
CA TYR A 152 -15.49 -25.19 7.41
C TYR A 152 -16.28 -25.26 8.71
N ALA A 153 -17.12 -24.30 9.03
CA ALA A 153 -17.92 -24.33 10.26
C ALA A 153 -19.05 -25.38 10.14
N LYS A 154 -19.42 -25.98 11.27
CA LYS A 154 -20.49 -26.98 11.35
C LYS A 154 -21.87 -26.34 11.50
N GLU A 155 -21.90 -25.17 12.09
CA GLU A 155 -23.11 -24.42 12.37
C GLU A 155 -23.31 -23.30 11.35
N ASP A 156 -24.53 -22.77 11.26
CA ASP A 156 -24.81 -21.55 10.51
C ASP A 156 -24.00 -20.39 11.12
N THR A 157 -23.09 -19.86 10.33
CA THR A 157 -22.15 -18.82 10.74
C THR A 157 -22.84 -17.55 11.25
N ARG A 158 -24.01 -17.20 10.69
CA ARG A 158 -24.81 -16.05 11.17
C ARG A 158 -25.30 -16.29 12.60
N ARG A 159 -25.74 -17.50 12.92
CA ARG A 159 -26.19 -17.83 14.29
C ARG A 159 -25.04 -17.77 15.28
N ILE A 160 -23.83 -18.12 14.87
CA ILE A 160 -22.65 -17.98 15.69
C ILE A 160 -22.37 -16.51 16.02
N PHE A 161 -22.39 -15.66 15.00
CA PHE A 161 -22.16 -14.22 15.17
C PHE A 161 -23.25 -13.53 15.99
N ASP A 162 -24.51 -13.90 15.75
CA ASP A 162 -25.65 -13.38 16.54
C ASP A 162 -25.56 -13.77 18.02
N ARG A 163 -25.13 -15.00 18.33
CA ARG A 163 -24.95 -15.49 19.71
C ARG A 163 -23.82 -14.79 20.42
N GLU A 164 -22.71 -14.55 19.74
CA GLU A 164 -21.48 -13.98 20.28
C GLU A 164 -21.29 -12.49 19.90
N LYS A 165 -22.40 -11.78 19.74
CA LYS A 165 -22.44 -10.43 19.17
C LYS A 165 -21.48 -9.45 19.84
N GLU A 166 -21.43 -9.41 21.16
CA GLU A 166 -20.56 -8.47 21.90
C GLU A 166 -19.07 -8.72 21.62
N TRP A 167 -18.68 -10.00 21.56
CA TRP A 167 -17.32 -10.39 21.22
C TRP A 167 -17.00 -10.03 19.75
N VAL A 168 -17.92 -10.36 18.82
CA VAL A 168 -17.77 -10.05 17.38
C VAL A 168 -17.64 -8.55 17.15
N ASP A 169 -18.50 -7.74 17.76
CA ASP A 169 -18.45 -6.27 17.64
C ASP A 169 -17.12 -5.69 18.17
N SER A 170 -16.63 -6.21 19.30
CA SER A 170 -15.35 -5.80 19.88
C SER A 170 -14.18 -6.20 18.97
N TRP A 171 -14.19 -7.41 18.46
CA TRP A 171 -13.18 -7.94 17.57
C TRP A 171 -13.13 -7.18 16.24
N LEU A 172 -14.28 -6.96 15.59
CA LEU A 172 -14.37 -6.16 14.36
C LEU A 172 -13.91 -4.72 14.59
N SER A 173 -14.21 -4.10 15.74
CA SER A 173 -13.70 -2.78 16.10
C SER A 173 -12.18 -2.77 16.21
N GLY A 174 -11.60 -3.84 16.74
CA GLY A 174 -10.15 -4.03 16.78
C GLY A 174 -9.53 -4.10 15.39
N ILE A 175 -10.15 -4.83 14.45
CA ILE A 175 -9.71 -4.92 13.05
C ILE A 175 -9.79 -3.56 12.37
N VAL A 176 -10.91 -2.85 12.51
CA VAL A 176 -11.08 -1.50 11.94
C VAL A 176 -10.03 -0.54 12.49
N SER A 177 -9.73 -0.62 13.78
CA SER A 177 -8.65 0.17 14.38
C SER A 177 -7.26 -0.20 13.84
N ALA A 178 -7.05 -1.48 13.48
CA ALA A 178 -5.81 -1.93 12.87
C ALA A 178 -5.66 -1.45 11.42
N ILE A 179 -6.77 -1.23 10.70
CA ILE A 179 -6.76 -0.67 9.33
C ILE A 179 -6.10 0.71 9.30
N LYS A 180 -6.32 1.55 10.30
CA LYS A 180 -5.63 2.85 10.43
C LYS A 180 -4.10 2.73 10.48
N ARG A 181 -3.58 1.57 10.85
CA ARG A 181 -2.14 1.29 10.95
C ARG A 181 -1.56 0.64 9.70
N LEU A 182 -2.38 0.41 8.67
CA LEU A 182 -1.91 -0.19 7.42
C LEU A 182 -1.04 0.75 6.60
N GLU A 183 -1.00 2.05 6.99
CA GLU A 183 -0.18 3.06 6.29
C GLU A 183 -0.46 3.04 4.79
N LEU A 184 -1.74 3.07 4.40
CA LEU A 184 -2.17 3.05 3.00
C LEU A 184 -2.10 4.45 2.34
N ASP A 185 -1.43 5.41 2.97
CA ASP A 185 -1.17 6.71 2.37
C ASP A 185 -0.33 6.56 1.11
N GLU A 186 -0.88 7.00 -0.01
CA GLU A 186 -0.28 6.83 -1.32
C GLU A 186 1.09 7.52 -1.43
N ILE A 187 1.21 8.73 -0.85
CA ILE A 187 2.44 9.53 -0.92
C ILE A 187 3.56 8.84 -0.12
N GLU A 188 3.27 8.37 1.08
CA GLU A 188 4.26 7.68 1.92
C GLU A 188 4.66 6.32 1.32
N ILE A 189 3.73 5.60 0.72
CA ILE A 189 4.04 4.34 0.01
C ILE A 189 4.93 4.65 -1.20
N GLN A 190 4.58 5.67 -2.00
CA GLN A 190 5.34 6.07 -3.17
C GLN A 190 6.77 6.46 -2.80
N LYS A 191 6.93 7.30 -1.79
CA LYS A 191 8.23 7.73 -1.27
C LYS A 191 9.08 6.52 -0.85
N THR A 192 8.54 5.66 0.01
CA THR A 192 9.23 4.47 0.51
C THR A 192 9.64 3.52 -0.62
N TYR A 193 8.76 3.34 -1.61
CA TYR A 193 9.02 2.47 -2.75
C TYR A 193 10.12 3.02 -3.66
N ILE A 194 10.07 4.32 -3.98
CA ILE A 194 11.11 4.99 -4.77
C ILE A 194 12.46 4.93 -4.05
N GLU A 195 12.50 5.23 -2.76
CA GLU A 195 13.70 5.12 -1.93
C GLU A 195 14.28 3.70 -1.94
N SER A 196 13.42 2.68 -1.80
CA SER A 196 13.85 1.28 -1.85
C SER A 196 14.41 0.91 -3.22
N SER A 197 13.75 1.30 -4.31
CA SER A 197 14.21 1.05 -5.68
C SER A 197 15.54 1.74 -5.98
N LEU A 198 15.73 2.96 -5.50
CA LEU A 198 16.98 3.68 -5.64
C LEU A 198 18.09 3.02 -4.85
N ASN A 199 17.82 2.58 -3.63
CA ASN A 199 18.78 1.84 -2.82
C ASN A 199 19.21 0.54 -3.50
N GLU A 200 18.29 -0.18 -4.15
CA GLU A 200 18.62 -1.38 -4.90
C GLU A 200 19.51 -1.11 -6.12
N ILE A 201 19.21 -0.04 -6.89
CA ILE A 201 19.98 0.33 -8.08
C ILE A 201 21.37 0.85 -7.74
N PHE A 202 21.48 1.54 -6.62
CA PHE A 202 22.75 2.13 -6.13
C PHE A 202 23.41 1.30 -5.03
N ASP A 203 23.01 0.02 -4.90
CA ASP A 203 23.44 -0.88 -3.83
C ASP A 203 24.96 -0.77 -3.53
N PHE A 204 25.31 -0.71 -2.24
CA PHE A 204 26.66 -0.56 -1.66
C PHE A 204 27.38 0.79 -1.80
N GLN A 205 27.10 1.65 -2.76
CA GLN A 205 27.75 2.96 -2.82
C GLN A 205 27.18 3.94 -1.79
N TYR A 206 25.93 3.76 -1.41
CA TYR A 206 25.21 4.62 -0.47
C TYR A 206 25.72 4.50 0.97
N ARG A 207 26.05 3.31 1.42
CA ARG A 207 26.53 3.05 2.79
C ARG A 207 27.95 3.53 3.07
N LYS A 208 28.72 3.84 2.03
CA LYS A 208 30.14 4.24 2.16
C LYS A 208 30.37 5.75 2.12
N ILE A 209 29.43 6.54 1.62
CA ILE A 209 29.58 8.00 1.53
C ILE A 209 28.69 8.63 2.61
N GLY A 210 29.04 8.35 3.86
CA GLY A 210 28.32 8.73 5.06
C GLY A 210 27.89 10.18 5.18
N THR A 211 27.05 10.43 6.14
CA THR A 211 26.71 11.68 6.85
C THR A 211 25.90 12.76 6.12
N GLY A 212 25.43 12.57 4.90
CA GLY A 212 24.47 13.48 4.29
C GLY A 212 23.20 12.71 3.90
N GLU A 213 22.04 13.26 4.18
CA GLU A 213 20.78 12.75 3.64
C GLU A 213 20.84 12.85 2.12
N SER A 214 20.57 11.74 1.43
CA SER A 214 20.44 11.73 -0.02
C SER A 214 18.98 12.01 -0.36
N GLU A 215 18.78 12.92 -1.28
CA GLU A 215 17.45 13.44 -1.58
C GLU A 215 17.23 13.47 -3.09
N ILE A 216 16.06 12.99 -3.52
CA ILE A 216 15.56 13.19 -4.88
C ILE A 216 14.26 13.96 -4.76
N ASN A 217 14.25 15.13 -5.36
CA ASN A 217 13.07 15.98 -5.39
C ASN A 217 12.61 16.13 -6.84
N TYR A 218 11.30 16.13 -7.05
CA TYR A 218 10.68 16.44 -8.34
C TYR A 218 9.56 17.44 -8.14
N TYR A 219 9.42 18.33 -9.10
CA TYR A 219 8.38 19.33 -9.13
C TYR A 219 7.66 19.26 -10.48
N MET A 220 6.34 19.19 -10.41
CA MET A 220 5.44 19.27 -11.58
C MET A 220 4.87 20.67 -11.73
#